data_1233ead9ac500769bc481085107f496d
#
_entry.id   1233ead9ac500769bc481085107f496d
#
_cell.length_a   1.000
_cell.length_b   1.000
_cell.length_c   1.000
_cell.angle_alpha   90.00
_cell.angle_beta   90.00
_cell.angle_gamma   90.00
#
_symmetry.space_group_name_H-M   'P 1'
#
loop_
_entity.id
_entity.type
_entity.pdbx_description
1 polymer ?
#
loop_
_entity_poly.entity_id
_entity_poly.type
_entity_poly.pdbx_seq_one_letter_code
_entity_poly.pdbx_strand_id
1 'polypeptide(L)'
;DCAAMMPFRYALSPIDAALRQERISKELLLAYVDSLPMLRDRERVRAVLAMGDGRSENGGESESRAVLQEMGFPVHRLQVEFPCRAHPGRVHRVDFLWVREDGTLVAGELDGVCKFMDPSMTSGRAVKQVVDAERERQECLRRSGVDMVRMYYSDLDNPRALTRCLEEARVPRRMPGT
;
A
#
# COMPACT_ATOMS: atom_id res chain seq x y z
N ASP A 1 -11.92 -17.72 -7.89
CA ASP A 1 -11.77 -17.46 -9.34
C ASP A 1 -10.80 -16.30 -9.60
N CYS A 2 -10.94 -15.10 -8.95
CA CYS A 2 -10.07 -13.95 -9.20
C CYS A 2 -8.57 -14.28 -9.06
N ALA A 3 -8.18 -14.93 -7.98
CA ALA A 3 -6.76 -15.30 -7.73
C ALA A 3 -6.19 -16.27 -8.79
N ALA A 4 -7.05 -17.09 -9.44
CA ALA A 4 -6.63 -18.05 -10.46
C ALA A 4 -6.60 -17.44 -11.87
N MET A 5 -7.48 -16.50 -12.17
CA MET A 5 -7.75 -16.04 -13.54
C MET A 5 -7.18 -14.66 -13.85
N MET A 6 -7.07 -13.78 -12.86
CA MET A 6 -6.61 -12.40 -13.07
C MET A 6 -5.08 -12.32 -13.01
N PRO A 7 -4.46 -11.35 -13.73
CA PRO A 7 -3.07 -10.98 -13.46
C PRO A 7 -2.86 -10.66 -11.99
N PHE A 8 -1.67 -10.95 -11.45
CA PHE A 8 -1.37 -10.77 -10.02
C PHE A 8 -1.69 -9.35 -9.53
N ARG A 9 -1.32 -8.34 -10.31
CA ARG A 9 -1.62 -6.93 -10.08
C ARG A 9 -3.08 -6.68 -9.67
N TYR A 10 -4.04 -7.34 -10.35
CA TYR A 10 -5.47 -7.10 -10.14
C TYR A 10 -6.13 -8.14 -9.23
N ALA A 11 -5.49 -9.28 -9.01
CA ALA A 11 -6.05 -10.38 -8.24
C ALA A 11 -6.16 -10.06 -6.74
N LEU A 12 -5.31 -9.16 -6.23
CA LEU A 12 -5.24 -8.84 -4.80
C LEU A 12 -6.42 -7.99 -4.32
N SER A 13 -6.88 -7.04 -5.14
CA SER A 13 -7.94 -6.08 -4.78
C SER A 13 -9.26 -6.74 -4.32
N PRO A 14 -9.86 -7.71 -5.04
CA PRO A 14 -11.09 -8.36 -4.58
C PRO A 14 -10.88 -9.21 -3.32
N ILE A 15 -9.67 -9.74 -3.08
CA ILE A 15 -9.34 -10.50 -1.88
C ILE A 15 -9.28 -9.55 -0.68
N ASP A 16 -8.53 -8.46 -0.78
CA ASP A 16 -8.44 -7.45 0.27
C ASP A 16 -9.83 -6.87 0.61
N ALA A 17 -10.65 -6.61 -0.41
CA ALA A 17 -12.02 -6.14 -0.22
C ALA A 17 -12.90 -7.16 0.56
N ALA A 18 -12.76 -8.45 0.27
CA ALA A 18 -13.50 -9.49 0.98
C ALA A 18 -13.05 -9.64 2.44
N LEU A 19 -11.73 -9.57 2.67
CA LEU A 19 -11.14 -9.58 4.02
C LEU A 19 -11.54 -8.34 4.83
N ARG A 20 -11.50 -7.15 4.24
CA ARG A 20 -11.90 -5.88 4.88
C ARG A 20 -13.38 -5.87 5.28
N GLN A 21 -14.24 -6.49 4.48
CA GLN A 21 -15.66 -6.62 4.77
C GLN A 21 -15.97 -7.76 5.75
N GLU A 22 -14.95 -8.45 6.27
CA GLU A 22 -15.06 -9.58 7.19
C GLU A 22 -15.98 -10.70 6.67
N ARG A 23 -16.16 -10.79 5.35
CA ARG A 23 -17.00 -11.82 4.71
C ARG A 23 -16.37 -13.21 4.80
N ILE A 24 -15.03 -13.24 4.89
CA ILE A 24 -14.26 -14.47 4.95
C ILE A 24 -12.89 -14.18 5.61
N SER A 25 -12.35 -15.16 6.33
CA SER A 25 -10.98 -15.07 6.84
C SER A 25 -9.96 -15.59 5.83
N LYS A 26 -8.72 -15.16 5.96
CA LYS A 26 -7.61 -15.64 5.12
C LYS A 26 -7.38 -17.13 5.28
N GLU A 27 -7.48 -17.62 6.52
CA GLU A 27 -7.31 -19.04 6.86
C GLU A 27 -8.35 -19.90 6.17
N LEU A 28 -9.60 -19.44 6.15
CA LEU A 28 -10.69 -20.16 5.46
C LEU A 28 -10.50 -20.18 3.94
N LEU A 29 -10.02 -19.06 3.35
CA LEU A 29 -9.68 -19.01 1.92
C LEU A 29 -8.56 -19.99 1.57
N LEU A 30 -7.51 -20.05 2.36
CA LEU A 30 -6.39 -20.97 2.14
C LEU A 30 -6.84 -22.43 2.32
N ALA A 31 -7.59 -22.73 3.37
CA ALA A 31 -8.13 -24.07 3.60
C ALA A 31 -9.05 -24.54 2.48
N TYR A 32 -9.88 -23.62 1.95
CA TYR A 32 -10.73 -23.92 0.79
C TYR A 32 -9.90 -24.26 -0.45
N VAL A 33 -8.86 -23.47 -0.75
CA VAL A 33 -7.97 -23.73 -1.89
C VAL A 33 -7.25 -25.07 -1.74
N ASP A 34 -6.86 -25.44 -0.52
CA ASP A 34 -6.20 -26.71 -0.25
C ASP A 34 -7.13 -27.90 -0.39
N SER A 35 -8.41 -27.72 -0.14
CA SER A 35 -9.43 -28.78 -0.29
C SER A 35 -9.81 -29.05 -1.75
N LEU A 36 -9.49 -28.18 -2.70
CA LEU A 36 -9.82 -28.35 -4.12
C LEU A 36 -8.92 -29.42 -4.76
N PRO A 37 -9.46 -30.56 -5.25
CA PRO A 37 -8.64 -31.65 -5.76
C PRO A 37 -7.87 -31.28 -7.03
N MET A 38 -8.47 -30.46 -7.88
CA MET A 38 -7.95 -30.10 -9.21
C MET A 38 -7.95 -28.59 -9.40
N LEU A 39 -7.05 -27.90 -8.70
CA LEU A 39 -6.82 -26.46 -8.91
C LEU A 39 -5.54 -26.25 -9.72
N ARG A 40 -5.69 -25.68 -10.92
CA ARG A 40 -4.56 -25.24 -11.73
C ARG A 40 -3.82 -24.09 -11.02
N ASP A 41 -2.50 -24.12 -11.09
CA ASP A 41 -1.63 -23.09 -10.50
C ASP A 41 -1.88 -22.82 -9.00
N ARG A 42 -2.13 -23.89 -8.21
CA ARG A 42 -2.43 -23.82 -6.77
C ARG A 42 -1.44 -22.95 -6.00
N GLU A 43 -0.13 -23.10 -6.27
CA GLU A 43 0.91 -22.33 -5.58
C GLU A 43 0.76 -20.82 -5.82
N ARG A 44 0.50 -20.42 -7.07
CA ARG A 44 0.21 -19.03 -7.41
C ARG A 44 -1.02 -18.52 -6.68
N VAL A 45 -2.12 -19.30 -6.67
CA VAL A 45 -3.35 -18.91 -5.96
C VAL A 45 -3.08 -18.75 -4.46
N ARG A 46 -2.34 -19.66 -3.86
CA ARG A 46 -1.92 -19.57 -2.44
C ARG A 46 -1.08 -18.32 -2.19
N ALA A 47 -0.12 -18.02 -3.07
CA ALA A 47 0.71 -16.82 -2.93
C ALA A 47 -0.11 -15.52 -2.96
N VAL A 48 -1.08 -15.42 -3.89
CA VAL A 48 -2.00 -14.26 -3.94
C VAL A 48 -2.83 -14.16 -2.66
N LEU A 49 -3.42 -15.27 -2.19
CA LEU A 49 -4.22 -15.30 -0.96
C LEU A 49 -3.39 -14.98 0.29
N ALA A 50 -2.16 -15.48 0.36
CA ALA A 50 -1.25 -15.20 1.47
C ALA A 50 -0.92 -13.70 1.59
N MET A 51 -0.86 -12.99 0.46
CA MET A 51 -0.70 -11.54 0.44
C MET A 51 -1.95 -10.76 0.82
N GLY A 52 -3.14 -11.36 0.78
CA GLY A 52 -4.39 -10.68 1.12
C GLY A 52 -4.32 -10.01 2.50
N ASP A 53 -4.79 -8.76 2.58
CA ASP A 53 -4.78 -7.97 3.81
C ASP A 53 -5.96 -6.97 3.81
N GLY A 54 -6.90 -7.17 4.71
CA GLY A 54 -8.09 -6.31 4.82
C GLY A 54 -7.81 -4.87 5.24
N ARG A 55 -6.57 -4.53 5.62
CA ARG A 55 -6.16 -3.16 5.94
C ARG A 55 -6.00 -2.27 4.71
N SER A 56 -5.81 -2.80 3.49
CA SER A 56 -5.89 -1.97 2.28
C SER A 56 -7.27 -1.31 2.17
N GLU A 57 -7.33 0.00 2.13
CA GLU A 57 -8.61 0.74 2.18
C GLU A 57 -9.35 0.75 0.83
N ASN A 58 -8.61 0.65 -0.25
CA ASN A 58 -9.17 0.69 -1.61
C ASN A 58 -8.40 -0.21 -2.59
N GLY A 59 -8.97 -0.36 -3.79
CA GLY A 59 -8.38 -1.20 -4.83
C GLY A 59 -7.03 -0.68 -5.36
N GLY A 60 -6.81 0.63 -5.35
CA GLY A 60 -5.55 1.24 -5.77
C GLY A 60 -4.40 0.88 -4.83
N GLU A 61 -4.64 0.87 -3.53
CA GLU A 61 -3.65 0.41 -2.54
C GLU A 61 -3.33 -1.07 -2.71
N SER A 62 -4.35 -1.91 -2.91
CA SER A 62 -4.15 -3.35 -3.15
C SER A 62 -3.34 -3.60 -4.42
N GLU A 63 -3.64 -2.88 -5.49
CA GLU A 63 -2.93 -2.97 -6.77
C GLU A 63 -1.49 -2.50 -6.63
N SER A 64 -1.26 -1.37 -5.93
CA SER A 64 0.09 -0.87 -5.64
C SER A 64 0.92 -1.89 -4.88
N ARG A 65 0.34 -2.55 -3.87
CA ARG A 65 1.02 -3.62 -3.12
C ARG A 65 1.44 -4.77 -4.02
N ALA A 66 0.58 -5.19 -4.93
CA ALA A 66 0.90 -6.26 -5.88
C ALA A 66 2.05 -5.85 -6.81
N VAL A 67 2.00 -4.64 -7.38
CA VAL A 67 3.06 -4.10 -8.24
C VAL A 67 4.38 -3.96 -7.47
N LEU A 68 4.37 -3.37 -6.28
CA LEU A 68 5.53 -3.23 -5.42
C LEU A 68 6.16 -4.57 -5.08
N GLN A 69 5.34 -5.59 -4.78
CA GLN A 69 5.80 -6.96 -4.54
C GLN A 69 6.51 -7.56 -5.76
N GLU A 70 5.92 -7.42 -6.96
CA GLU A 70 6.51 -7.91 -8.22
C GLU A 70 7.82 -7.20 -8.57
N MET A 71 7.92 -5.92 -8.22
CA MET A 71 9.14 -5.12 -8.42
C MET A 71 10.25 -5.39 -7.38
N GLY A 72 9.96 -6.21 -6.36
CA GLY A 72 10.90 -6.53 -5.29
C GLY A 72 10.94 -5.52 -4.14
N PHE A 73 9.92 -4.68 -3.98
CA PHE A 73 9.76 -3.73 -2.87
C PHE A 73 8.57 -4.11 -1.95
N PRO A 74 8.58 -5.30 -1.32
CA PRO A 74 7.45 -5.77 -0.51
C PRO A 74 7.13 -4.79 0.61
N VAL A 75 5.87 -4.41 0.74
CA VAL A 75 5.41 -3.55 1.84
C VAL A 75 5.45 -4.32 3.15
N HIS A 76 6.04 -3.74 4.19
CA HIS A 76 6.19 -4.42 5.49
C HIS A 76 4.94 -4.26 6.36
N ARG A 77 4.32 -3.08 6.37
CA ARG A 77 3.11 -2.80 7.15
C ARG A 77 2.19 -1.86 6.38
N LEU A 78 0.89 -1.97 6.66
CA LEU A 78 -0.18 -1.16 6.07
C LEU A 78 -0.84 -0.30 7.14
N GLN A 79 -1.33 0.87 6.74
CA GLN A 79 -2.17 1.76 7.52
C GLN A 79 -1.58 2.05 8.90
N VAL A 80 -0.29 2.45 8.92
CA VAL A 80 0.44 2.69 10.17
C VAL A 80 0.17 4.09 10.69
N GLU A 81 -0.13 4.19 11.97
CA GLU A 81 -0.41 5.44 12.66
C GLU A 81 0.82 5.97 13.42
N PHE A 82 1.07 7.27 13.26
CA PHE A 82 2.13 7.99 13.94
C PHE A 82 1.53 9.14 14.77
N PRO A 83 1.71 9.16 16.09
CA PRO A 83 1.31 10.28 16.92
C PRO A 83 2.02 11.58 16.50
N CYS A 84 1.27 12.67 16.35
CA CYS A 84 1.86 13.97 16.03
C CYS A 84 2.57 14.55 17.25
N ARG A 85 3.89 14.78 17.14
CA ARG A 85 4.68 15.38 18.23
C ARG A 85 4.34 16.86 18.46
N ALA A 86 3.88 17.56 17.43
CA ALA A 86 3.55 18.99 17.52
C ALA A 86 2.15 19.22 18.11
N HIS A 87 1.23 18.30 17.93
CA HIS A 87 -0.17 18.41 18.36
C HIS A 87 -0.59 17.14 19.10
N PRO A 88 -0.55 17.13 20.44
CA PRO A 88 -1.01 16.01 21.25
C PRO A 88 -2.45 15.61 20.89
N GLY A 89 -2.69 14.32 20.72
CA GLY A 89 -3.99 13.77 20.33
C GLY A 89 -4.24 13.70 18.82
N ARG A 90 -3.40 14.32 17.99
CA ARG A 90 -3.44 14.16 16.53
C ARG A 90 -2.59 12.96 16.10
N VAL A 91 -3.11 12.19 15.15
CA VAL A 91 -2.43 11.02 14.57
C VAL A 91 -2.32 11.21 13.07
N HIS A 92 -1.18 10.82 12.50
CA HIS A 92 -0.96 10.77 11.06
C HIS A 92 -0.91 9.30 10.63
N ARG A 93 -1.75 8.91 9.71
CA ARG A 93 -1.78 7.55 9.15
C ARG A 93 -1.14 7.56 7.77
N VAL A 94 -0.36 6.52 7.47
CA VAL A 94 0.31 6.31 6.19
C VAL A 94 -0.13 4.97 5.58
N ASP A 95 -0.25 4.90 4.25
CA ASP A 95 -0.78 3.72 3.56
C ASP A 95 0.19 2.53 3.65
N PHE A 96 1.48 2.79 3.40
CA PHE A 96 2.54 1.79 3.37
C PHE A 96 3.68 2.17 4.30
N LEU A 97 4.32 1.17 4.89
CA LEU A 97 5.52 1.38 5.69
C LEU A 97 6.57 0.31 5.36
N TRP A 98 7.79 0.77 5.15
CA TRP A 98 8.99 -0.06 5.11
C TRP A 98 9.91 0.27 6.28
N VAL A 99 10.62 -0.75 6.74
CA VAL A 99 11.65 -0.63 7.77
C VAL A 99 12.97 -0.98 7.10
N ARG A 100 13.93 -0.04 7.09
CA ARG A 100 15.27 -0.28 6.56
C ARG A 100 16.09 -1.17 7.51
N GLU A 101 17.19 -1.71 7.03
CA GLU A 101 18.09 -2.56 7.84
C GLU A 101 18.65 -1.82 9.08
N ASP A 102 18.87 -0.51 8.96
CA ASP A 102 19.31 0.35 10.07
C ASP A 102 18.17 0.73 11.04
N GLY A 103 16.96 0.20 10.83
CA GLY A 103 15.77 0.48 11.65
C GLY A 103 15.06 1.79 11.31
N THR A 104 15.57 2.60 10.37
CA THR A 104 14.87 3.82 9.93
C THR A 104 13.64 3.49 9.10
N LEU A 105 12.68 4.40 9.07
CA LEU A 105 11.36 4.18 8.50
C LEU A 105 11.17 4.95 7.19
N VAL A 106 10.54 4.31 6.21
CA VAL A 106 10.03 4.95 5.00
C VAL A 106 8.53 4.73 4.92
N ALA A 107 7.76 5.81 4.90
CA ALA A 107 6.33 5.76 4.65
C ALA A 107 6.04 6.00 3.16
N GLY A 108 5.12 5.25 2.61
CA GLY A 108 4.60 5.43 1.25
C GLY A 108 3.14 5.85 1.26
N GLU A 109 2.80 6.73 0.36
CA GLU A 109 1.41 7.15 0.11
C GLU A 109 1.09 7.01 -1.36
N LEU A 110 -0.12 6.53 -1.63
CA LEU A 110 -0.68 6.48 -2.96
C LEU A 110 -1.63 7.65 -3.16
N ASP A 111 -1.17 8.67 -3.88
CA ASP A 111 -2.04 9.80 -4.22
C ASP A 111 -2.81 9.53 -5.52
N GLY A 112 -4.13 9.67 -5.44
CA GLY A 112 -4.97 9.79 -6.63
C GLY A 112 -4.75 11.16 -7.28
N VAL A 113 -4.66 11.20 -8.60
CA VAL A 113 -4.42 12.42 -9.41
C VAL A 113 -5.44 13.54 -9.15
N CYS A 114 -6.59 13.23 -8.56
CA CYS A 114 -7.73 14.16 -8.45
C CYS A 114 -7.80 14.97 -7.15
N LYS A 115 -6.96 14.72 -6.13
CA LYS A 115 -7.14 15.39 -4.83
C LYS A 115 -7.05 16.93 -4.86
N PHE A 116 -6.38 17.50 -5.85
CA PHE A 116 -6.21 18.95 -5.96
C PHE A 116 -7.05 19.59 -7.06
N MET A 117 -7.67 18.81 -7.94
CA MET A 117 -8.41 19.28 -9.11
C MET A 117 -9.94 19.30 -8.91
N ASP A 118 -10.45 18.57 -7.91
CA ASP A 118 -11.88 18.49 -7.64
C ASP A 118 -12.23 19.31 -6.37
N PRO A 119 -12.98 20.42 -6.51
CA PRO A 119 -13.44 21.22 -5.36
C PRO A 119 -14.24 20.43 -4.33
N SER A 120 -14.90 19.34 -4.73
CA SER A 120 -15.65 18.46 -3.81
C SER A 120 -14.73 17.69 -2.85
N MET A 121 -13.49 17.40 -3.28
CA MET A 121 -12.49 16.67 -2.49
C MET A 121 -11.77 17.57 -1.46
N THR A 122 -11.84 18.89 -1.59
CA THR A 122 -11.24 19.84 -0.64
C THR A 122 -12.15 20.11 0.57
N SER A 123 -13.34 19.51 0.61
CA SER A 123 -14.34 19.74 1.68
C SER A 123 -14.61 21.22 1.95
N GLY A 124 -14.58 22.06 0.92
CA GLY A 124 -14.80 23.50 1.00
C GLY A 124 -13.66 24.31 1.61
N ARG A 125 -12.49 23.69 1.89
CA ARG A 125 -11.29 24.42 2.35
C ARG A 125 -10.58 25.07 1.16
N ALA A 126 -10.00 26.26 1.40
CA ALA A 126 -9.14 26.88 0.38
C ALA A 126 -7.94 25.95 0.07
N VAL A 127 -7.57 25.82 -1.20
CA VAL A 127 -6.43 24.98 -1.65
C VAL A 127 -5.17 25.24 -0.81
N LYS A 128 -4.92 26.50 -0.43
CA LYS A 128 -3.81 26.87 0.45
C LYS A 128 -3.86 26.14 1.80
N GLN A 129 -5.03 26.04 2.43
CA GLN A 129 -5.17 25.37 3.73
C GLN A 129 -4.92 23.87 3.62
N VAL A 130 -5.29 23.23 2.51
CA VAL A 130 -5.02 21.82 2.25
C VAL A 130 -3.53 21.59 2.06
N VAL A 131 -2.86 22.45 1.30
CA VAL A 131 -1.41 22.38 1.08
C VAL A 131 -0.63 22.62 2.37
N ASP A 132 -1.03 23.61 3.17
CA ASP A 132 -0.36 23.94 4.43
C ASP A 132 -0.52 22.79 5.45
N ALA A 133 -1.72 22.19 5.54
CA ALA A 133 -1.97 21.03 6.41
C ALA A 133 -1.15 19.79 5.99
N GLU A 134 -0.99 19.59 4.68
CA GLU A 134 -0.18 18.49 4.16
C GLU A 134 1.33 18.70 4.43
N ARG A 135 1.81 19.94 4.27
CA ARG A 135 3.19 20.29 4.63
C ARG A 135 3.47 20.07 6.12
N GLU A 136 2.55 20.50 6.99
CA GLU A 136 2.65 20.28 8.43
C GLU A 136 2.70 18.79 8.78
N ARG A 137 1.86 17.99 8.12
CA ARG A 137 1.81 16.54 8.27
C ARG A 137 3.15 15.88 7.89
N GLN A 138 3.71 16.23 6.74
CA GLN A 138 4.99 15.70 6.27
C GLN A 138 6.13 16.10 7.23
N GLU A 139 6.17 17.34 7.68
CA GLU A 139 7.18 17.81 8.61
C GLU A 139 7.07 17.11 9.97
N CYS A 140 5.85 16.82 10.43
CA CYS A 140 5.64 16.05 11.67
C CYS A 140 6.18 14.62 11.55
N LEU A 141 5.90 13.93 10.43
CA LEU A 141 6.43 12.59 10.15
C LEU A 141 7.96 12.59 10.06
N ARG A 142 8.53 13.57 9.33
CA ARG A 142 9.99 13.72 9.20
C ARG A 142 10.67 13.94 10.57
N ARG A 143 10.11 14.77 11.44
CA ARG A 143 10.61 14.97 12.83
C ARG A 143 10.48 13.72 13.70
N SER A 144 9.60 12.79 13.31
CA SER A 144 9.47 11.49 13.95
C SER A 144 10.42 10.43 13.38
N GLY A 145 11.33 10.82 12.47
CA GLY A 145 12.29 9.91 11.84
C GLY A 145 11.69 9.04 10.74
N VAL A 146 10.60 9.51 10.13
CA VAL A 146 9.93 8.81 9.03
C VAL A 146 10.17 9.58 7.73
N ASP A 147 10.91 8.98 6.81
CA ASP A 147 11.02 9.47 5.45
C ASP A 147 9.74 9.19 4.67
N MET A 148 9.45 10.01 3.66
CA MET A 148 8.23 9.86 2.86
C MET A 148 8.55 9.62 1.40
N VAL A 149 7.86 8.66 0.79
CA VAL A 149 7.80 8.49 -0.66
C VAL A 149 6.35 8.62 -1.11
N ARG A 150 6.13 9.45 -2.12
CA ARG A 150 4.81 9.66 -2.70
C ARG A 150 4.76 9.01 -4.07
N MET A 151 3.76 8.20 -4.28
CA MET A 151 3.50 7.48 -5.51
C MET A 151 2.15 7.93 -6.06
N TYR A 152 2.04 8.03 -7.36
CA TYR A 152 0.77 8.25 -8.04
C TYR A 152 0.30 6.96 -8.69
N TYR A 153 -1.00 6.80 -8.81
CA TYR A 153 -1.56 5.61 -9.46
C TYR A 153 -1.00 5.39 -10.87
N SER A 154 -0.74 6.48 -11.60
CA SER A 154 -0.07 6.43 -12.92
C SER A 154 1.35 5.88 -12.90
N ASP A 155 2.05 5.96 -11.76
CA ASP A 155 3.42 5.46 -11.65
C ASP A 155 3.47 3.94 -11.72
N LEU A 156 2.36 3.27 -11.37
CA LEU A 156 2.24 1.82 -11.46
C LEU A 156 2.39 1.29 -12.89
N ASP A 157 2.14 2.14 -13.88
CA ASP A 157 2.30 1.82 -15.31
C ASP A 157 3.70 2.18 -15.84
N ASN A 158 4.56 2.76 -14.99
CA ASN A 158 5.95 3.11 -15.33
C ASN A 158 6.94 2.51 -14.32
N PRO A 159 7.19 1.18 -14.38
CA PRO A 159 8.05 0.48 -13.41
C PRO A 159 9.45 1.08 -13.27
N ARG A 160 10.02 1.63 -14.37
CA ARG A 160 11.37 2.24 -14.33
C ARG A 160 11.40 3.53 -13.51
N ALA A 161 10.41 4.41 -13.68
CA ALA A 161 10.31 5.64 -12.92
C ALA A 161 10.01 5.34 -11.45
N LEU A 162 9.08 4.42 -11.19
CA LEU A 162 8.73 3.98 -9.84
C LEU A 162 9.92 3.35 -9.12
N THR A 163 10.68 2.45 -9.79
CA THR A 163 11.91 1.87 -9.22
C THR A 163 12.88 2.96 -8.78
N ARG A 164 13.15 3.94 -9.65
CA ARG A 164 14.06 5.06 -9.33
C ARG A 164 13.59 5.83 -8.10
N CYS A 165 12.31 6.19 -8.05
CA CYS A 165 11.72 6.91 -6.93
C CYS A 165 11.87 6.13 -5.60
N LEU A 166 11.62 4.82 -5.62
CA LEU A 166 11.76 3.96 -4.44
C LEU A 166 13.23 3.79 -4.01
N GLU A 167 14.15 3.65 -4.97
CA GLU A 167 15.59 3.54 -4.71
C GLU A 167 16.16 4.86 -4.16
N GLU A 168 15.77 6.02 -4.69
CA GLU A 168 16.14 7.34 -4.17
C GLU A 168 15.65 7.53 -2.72
N ALA A 169 14.46 7.04 -2.41
CA ALA A 169 13.92 7.01 -1.05
C ALA A 169 14.54 5.88 -0.17
N ARG A 170 15.48 5.10 -0.72
CA ARG A 170 16.09 3.95 -0.04
C ARG A 170 15.08 2.96 0.54
N VAL A 171 14.00 2.71 -0.20
CA VAL A 171 13.04 1.66 0.17
C VAL A 171 13.75 0.30 0.07
N PRO A 172 13.64 -0.57 1.08
CA PRO A 172 14.28 -1.88 1.06
C PRO A 172 13.82 -2.71 -0.13
N ARG A 173 14.77 -3.24 -0.88
CA ARG A 173 14.51 -4.12 -2.03
C ARG A 173 14.90 -5.54 -1.70
N ARG A 174 13.98 -6.46 -1.90
CA ARG A 174 14.28 -7.90 -1.83
C ARG A 174 14.64 -8.39 -3.23
N MET A 175 15.88 -8.87 -3.40
CA MET A 175 16.27 -9.47 -4.66
C MET A 175 15.56 -10.80 -4.90
N PRO A 176 15.11 -11.11 -6.12
CA PRO A 176 14.55 -12.42 -6.43
C PRO A 176 15.60 -13.50 -6.15
N GLY A 177 15.32 -14.45 -5.26
CA GLY A 177 16.17 -15.61 -5.01
C GLY A 177 17.03 -15.59 -3.75
N THR A 178 16.82 -14.67 -2.82
CA THR A 178 17.38 -14.76 -1.44
C THR A 178 16.34 -15.16 -0.42
#